data_c7473e8ea5a977ce9b6a6c74602d05dc
#
_entry.id   c7473e8ea5a977ce9b6a6c74602d05dc
#
_cell.length_a   1.000
_cell.length_b   1.000
_cell.length_c   1.000
_cell.angle_alpha   90.00
_cell.angle_beta   90.00
_cell.angle_gamma   90.00
#
_symmetry.space_group_name_H-M   'P 1'
#
loop_
_entity.id
_entity.type
_entity.pdbx_description
1 polymer ?
#
loop_
_entity_poly.entity_id
_entity_poly.type
_entity_poly.pdbx_seq_one_letter_code
_entity_poly.pdbx_strand_id
1 'polypeptide(L)'
;MLTNGGVGIYNKSTEHFNDEVCRYKALWANAHEFGHVNQVRPDLKWHGTTEVTNNCYAICIRHELMPWWEKFEDESHNDGRGKSVAGGLLNKYINDKVLPHATTGSIAPWLEEGDAFLKLTPIWQLLCYYRYAEPEHKDWWADIIERMRKKSTPDNKPDGELQIEFMKMACDVLDTDLSEFFELAGMLKPCELIVNDYGKKTVKITEAQCRDAKTYMQQRYTKPQAMLHYMSANAIRIFKEKVAVQGTYNQGVNRQGNIVTVQHSVWKNAVAFETYAGEKVTQVAIMGTGVANSTGQLDIKQLPLSEKAYTEVYYPAKSTAIYAVSWDGKRTLVYGDSNGVEKK
;
A
#
# COMPACT_ATOMS: atom_id res chain seq x y z
N MET A 1 10.96 22.10 -10.23
CA MET A 1 11.01 22.70 -11.58
C MET A 1 12.25 22.21 -12.29
N LEU A 2 12.11 21.54 -13.41
CA LEU A 2 13.23 21.16 -14.28
C LEU A 2 13.54 22.32 -15.20
N THR A 3 14.70 22.92 -15.07
CA THR A 3 15.20 23.91 -16.02
C THR A 3 16.46 23.35 -16.66
N ASN A 4 16.45 23.23 -17.99
CA ASN A 4 17.62 22.80 -18.80
C ASN A 4 18.26 21.47 -18.38
N GLY A 5 17.44 20.47 -17.98
CA GLY A 5 17.93 19.13 -17.62
C GLY A 5 18.53 19.01 -16.21
N GLY A 6 18.37 20.02 -15.36
CA GLY A 6 18.79 19.98 -13.95
C GLY A 6 17.61 20.08 -12.99
N VAL A 7 17.76 19.50 -11.80
CA VAL A 7 16.84 19.70 -10.68
C VAL A 7 17.23 21.02 -10.01
N GLY A 8 16.35 22.02 -10.06
CA GLY A 8 16.56 23.29 -9.34
C GLY A 8 16.33 23.09 -7.85
N ILE A 9 17.38 23.19 -7.04
CA ILE A 9 17.28 23.27 -5.58
C ILE A 9 17.15 24.73 -5.20
N TYR A 10 16.04 25.12 -4.55
CA TYR A 10 15.91 26.50 -4.05
C TYR A 10 16.96 26.80 -2.97
N ASN A 11 17.60 27.96 -3.02
CA ASN A 11 18.65 28.38 -2.07
C ASN A 11 18.25 28.24 -0.58
N LYS A 12 16.98 28.39 -0.25
CA LYS A 12 16.47 28.17 1.11
C LYS A 12 16.49 26.69 1.54
N SER A 13 16.67 25.75 0.63
CA SER A 13 16.72 24.31 0.95
C SER A 13 18.06 23.90 1.54
N THR A 14 19.14 24.67 1.32
CA THR A 14 20.48 24.31 1.83
C THR A 14 20.65 24.58 3.32
N GLU A 15 19.91 25.53 3.88
CA GLU A 15 19.90 25.80 5.34
C GLU A 15 19.25 24.65 6.12
N HIS A 16 18.42 23.85 5.47
CA HIS A 16 17.64 22.77 6.06
C HIS A 16 18.39 21.43 6.12
N PHE A 17 19.52 21.28 5.44
CA PHE A 17 20.30 20.03 5.47
C PHE A 17 20.93 19.72 6.83
N ASN A 18 21.00 20.69 7.73
CA ASN A 18 21.54 20.52 9.08
C ASN A 18 20.48 20.07 10.11
N ASP A 19 19.20 20.17 9.78
CA ASP A 19 18.10 19.69 10.60
C ASP A 19 17.61 18.33 10.09
N GLU A 20 17.48 17.36 10.98
CA GLU A 20 17.12 15.99 10.62
C GLU A 20 15.72 15.89 10.02
N VAL A 21 14.74 16.69 10.52
CA VAL A 21 13.38 16.79 9.94
C VAL A 21 13.42 17.42 8.56
N CYS A 22 14.24 18.45 8.39
CA CYS A 22 14.39 19.13 7.11
C CYS A 22 15.11 18.26 6.10
N ARG A 23 16.14 17.48 6.52
CA ARG A 23 16.78 16.46 5.68
C ARG A 23 15.80 15.42 5.20
N TYR A 24 14.93 14.92 6.07
CA TYR A 24 13.88 13.97 5.73
C TYR A 24 12.94 14.51 4.64
N LYS A 25 12.41 15.73 4.84
CA LYS A 25 11.52 16.38 3.86
C LYS A 25 12.23 16.68 2.54
N ALA A 26 13.49 17.16 2.62
CA ALA A 26 14.28 17.43 1.43
C ALA A 26 14.65 16.14 0.67
N LEU A 27 14.93 15.05 1.38
CA LEU A 27 15.18 13.75 0.74
C LEU A 27 13.97 13.28 -0.07
N TRP A 28 12.77 13.34 0.53
CA TRP A 28 11.54 13.00 -0.19
C TRP A 28 11.34 13.89 -1.41
N ALA A 29 11.38 15.21 -1.24
CA ALA A 29 11.14 16.17 -2.31
C ALA A 29 12.14 15.99 -3.47
N ASN A 30 13.42 15.84 -3.18
CA ASN A 30 14.44 15.62 -4.21
C ASN A 30 14.23 14.28 -4.93
N ALA A 31 13.97 13.20 -4.19
CA ALA A 31 13.72 11.89 -4.77
C ALA A 31 12.43 11.86 -5.61
N HIS A 32 11.41 12.60 -5.21
CA HIS A 32 10.18 12.81 -5.95
C HIS A 32 10.45 13.49 -7.32
N GLU A 33 11.23 14.59 -7.33
CA GLU A 33 11.59 15.28 -8.58
C GLU A 33 12.47 14.40 -9.48
N PHE A 34 13.44 13.67 -8.92
CA PHE A 34 14.19 12.67 -9.68
C PHE A 34 13.29 11.56 -10.22
N GLY A 35 12.23 11.20 -9.50
CA GLY A 35 11.20 10.28 -9.96
C GLY A 35 10.55 10.76 -11.26
N HIS A 36 10.19 12.06 -11.36
CA HIS A 36 9.64 12.63 -12.60
C HIS A 36 10.58 12.52 -13.80
N VAL A 37 11.89 12.65 -13.60
CA VAL A 37 12.89 12.47 -14.66
C VAL A 37 12.92 11.02 -15.15
N ASN A 38 12.68 10.07 -14.25
CA ASN A 38 12.76 8.64 -14.52
C ASN A 38 11.43 8.00 -14.92
N GLN A 39 10.31 8.71 -14.84
CA GLN A 39 9.04 8.22 -15.37
C GLN A 39 9.12 8.04 -16.89
N VAL A 40 9.04 6.79 -17.34
CA VAL A 40 9.01 6.48 -18.78
C VAL A 40 7.67 6.91 -19.36
N ARG A 41 7.71 7.74 -20.41
CA ARG A 41 6.52 8.21 -21.11
C ARG A 41 6.27 7.41 -22.37
N PRO A 42 5.00 7.10 -22.69
CA PRO A 42 3.80 7.30 -21.85
C PRO A 42 3.60 6.19 -20.81
N ASP A 43 4.37 5.12 -20.83
CA ASP A 43 4.10 3.82 -20.19
C ASP A 43 3.96 3.88 -18.65
N LEU A 44 4.74 4.72 -17.95
CA LEU A 44 4.62 4.92 -16.49
C LEU A 44 3.98 6.25 -16.11
N LYS A 45 3.70 7.11 -17.07
CA LYS A 45 3.09 8.42 -16.87
C LYS A 45 1.77 8.55 -17.64
N TRP A 46 0.93 7.52 -17.56
CA TRP A 46 -0.44 7.65 -18.08
C TRP A 46 -1.26 8.60 -17.19
N HIS A 47 -2.33 9.15 -17.74
CA HIS A 47 -3.11 10.18 -17.05
C HIS A 47 -3.71 9.69 -15.73
N GLY A 48 -3.45 10.38 -14.65
CA GLY A 48 -3.78 10.01 -13.27
C GLY A 48 -2.61 9.45 -12.46
N THR A 49 -1.40 9.33 -13.06
CA THR A 49 -0.23 8.76 -12.38
C THR A 49 0.97 9.69 -12.31
N THR A 50 0.84 10.93 -12.75
CA THR A 50 1.96 11.89 -12.75
C THR A 50 2.62 11.98 -11.38
N GLU A 51 1.83 12.09 -10.30
CA GLU A 51 2.29 12.18 -8.92
C GLU A 51 2.24 10.83 -8.18
N VAL A 52 2.17 9.70 -8.89
CA VAL A 52 2.11 8.36 -8.31
C VAL A 52 3.38 7.58 -8.58
N THR A 53 3.67 7.30 -9.85
CA THR A 53 4.81 6.44 -10.22
C THR A 53 6.18 7.11 -10.03
N ASN A 54 6.26 8.43 -10.03
CA ASN A 54 7.46 9.15 -9.61
C ASN A 54 7.78 8.92 -8.12
N ASN A 55 6.75 8.80 -7.27
CA ASN A 55 6.92 8.56 -5.85
C ASN A 55 7.43 7.14 -5.51
N CYS A 56 7.42 6.20 -6.45
CA CYS A 56 8.08 4.91 -6.25
C CYS A 56 9.58 5.04 -5.94
N TYR A 57 10.24 6.03 -6.56
CA TYR A 57 11.63 6.34 -6.25
C TYR A 57 11.79 6.97 -4.87
N ALA A 58 10.92 7.95 -4.56
CA ALA A 58 10.97 8.65 -3.29
C ALA A 58 10.77 7.70 -2.10
N ILE A 59 9.80 6.78 -2.20
CA ILE A 59 9.49 5.86 -1.11
C ILE A 59 10.59 4.80 -0.93
N CYS A 60 11.19 4.29 -2.02
CA CYS A 60 12.30 3.34 -1.93
C CYS A 60 13.55 4.00 -1.34
N ILE A 61 13.95 5.18 -1.86
CA ILE A 61 15.12 5.92 -1.34
C ILE A 61 14.94 6.22 0.14
N ARG A 62 13.73 6.61 0.53
CA ARG A 62 13.42 6.91 1.91
C ARG A 62 13.50 5.67 2.80
N HIS A 63 12.88 4.57 2.39
CA HIS A 63 12.94 3.29 3.10
C HIS A 63 14.39 2.82 3.30
N GLU A 64 15.24 2.94 2.28
CA GLU A 64 16.63 2.49 2.34
C GLU A 64 17.53 3.41 3.18
N LEU A 65 17.31 4.72 3.15
CA LEU A 65 18.16 5.68 3.86
C LEU A 65 17.63 6.07 5.24
N MET A 66 16.33 5.90 5.50
CA MET A 66 15.68 6.28 6.75
C MET A 66 14.63 5.22 7.18
N PRO A 67 15.03 3.95 7.36
CA PRO A 67 14.09 2.85 7.63
C PRO A 67 13.38 2.95 9.00
N TRP A 68 13.80 3.86 9.84
CA TRP A 68 13.19 4.11 11.16
C TRP A 68 11.91 4.95 11.10
N TRP A 69 11.53 5.46 9.93
CA TRP A 69 10.30 6.22 9.73
C TRP A 69 9.69 5.91 8.38
N GLU A 70 8.64 5.12 8.37
CA GLU A 70 7.96 4.72 7.14
C GLU A 70 6.78 5.64 6.82
N LYS A 71 6.71 6.10 5.55
CA LYS A 71 5.70 7.07 5.14
C LYS A 71 4.26 6.58 5.33
N PHE A 72 3.99 5.35 4.93
CA PHE A 72 2.63 4.80 4.99
C PHE A 72 2.25 4.27 6.36
N GLU A 73 3.21 3.82 7.14
CA GLU A 73 3.02 3.15 8.41
C GLU A 73 3.13 4.08 9.63
N ASP A 74 3.88 5.18 9.49
CA ASP A 74 4.25 6.03 10.61
C ASP A 74 3.70 7.43 10.52
N GLU A 75 3.54 7.98 9.31
CA GLU A 75 2.92 9.29 9.18
C GLU A 75 1.45 9.22 9.59
N SER A 76 1.03 10.26 10.35
CA SER A 76 -0.35 10.38 10.79
C SER A 76 -1.22 10.93 9.67
N HIS A 77 -2.19 10.14 9.26
CA HIS A 77 -3.20 10.50 8.27
C HIS A 77 -4.60 10.16 8.78
N ASN A 78 -5.61 10.80 8.20
CA ASN A 78 -7.00 10.45 8.45
C ASN A 78 -7.27 9.01 8.02
N ASP A 79 -7.76 8.21 8.95
CA ASP A 79 -8.05 6.78 8.77
C ASP A 79 -9.44 6.49 8.14
N GLY A 80 -10.10 7.50 7.59
CA GLY A 80 -11.48 7.41 7.09
C GLY A 80 -12.55 7.58 8.16
N ARG A 81 -12.19 7.56 9.45
CA ARG A 81 -13.10 7.70 10.62
C ARG A 81 -12.98 9.07 11.30
N GLY A 82 -12.28 10.01 10.66
CA GLY A 82 -12.08 11.36 11.18
C GLY A 82 -10.95 11.49 12.21
N LYS A 83 -10.15 10.43 12.41
CA LYS A 83 -8.98 10.46 13.28
C LYS A 83 -7.70 10.47 12.47
N SER A 84 -6.74 11.29 12.90
CA SER A 84 -5.37 11.23 12.39
C SER A 84 -4.56 10.27 13.25
N VAL A 85 -4.14 9.16 12.63
CA VAL A 85 -3.43 8.07 13.31
C VAL A 85 -2.26 7.60 12.47
N ALA A 86 -1.24 7.04 13.10
CA ALA A 86 -0.12 6.41 12.40
C ALA A 86 -0.64 5.30 11.48
N GLY A 87 -0.17 5.29 10.24
CA GLY A 87 -0.65 4.36 9.22
C GLY A 87 -2.11 4.57 8.79
N GLY A 88 -2.69 5.75 9.09
CA GLY A 88 -4.09 6.03 8.76
C GLY A 88 -4.39 5.93 7.27
N LEU A 89 -3.45 6.34 6.42
CA LEU A 89 -3.59 6.24 4.97
C LEU A 89 -3.67 4.78 4.51
N LEU A 90 -2.81 3.91 5.04
CA LEU A 90 -2.79 2.48 4.73
C LEU A 90 -4.09 1.80 5.21
N ASN A 91 -4.51 2.08 6.44
CA ASN A 91 -5.78 1.57 6.97
C ASN A 91 -6.98 2.07 6.14
N LYS A 92 -6.97 3.35 5.74
CA LYS A 92 -8.00 3.91 4.87
C LYS A 92 -8.05 3.18 3.53
N TYR A 93 -6.91 2.97 2.87
CA TYR A 93 -6.84 2.22 1.63
C TYR A 93 -7.44 0.82 1.78
N ILE A 94 -7.06 0.07 2.81
CA ILE A 94 -7.59 -1.27 3.05
C ILE A 94 -9.10 -1.24 3.30
N ASN A 95 -9.58 -0.37 4.17
CA ASN A 95 -10.99 -0.36 4.58
C ASN A 95 -11.93 0.26 3.52
N ASP A 96 -11.46 1.22 2.74
CA ASP A 96 -12.29 1.91 1.74
C ASP A 96 -12.19 1.29 0.34
N LYS A 97 -11.11 0.57 0.03
CA LYS A 97 -10.87 -0.02 -1.30
C LYS A 97 -10.88 -1.55 -1.26
N VAL A 98 -9.97 -2.17 -0.52
CA VAL A 98 -9.78 -3.63 -0.54
C VAL A 98 -10.94 -4.36 0.11
N LEU A 99 -11.32 -3.98 1.31
CA LEU A 99 -12.35 -4.67 2.09
C LEU A 99 -13.75 -4.62 1.44
N PRO A 100 -14.24 -3.47 0.91
CA PRO A 100 -15.54 -3.43 0.22
C PRO A 100 -15.57 -4.34 -1.00
N HIS A 101 -14.47 -4.43 -1.76
CA HIS A 101 -14.41 -5.36 -2.89
C HIS A 101 -14.51 -6.82 -2.44
N ALA A 102 -13.73 -7.21 -1.43
CA ALA A 102 -13.73 -8.56 -0.90
C ALA A 102 -15.08 -8.97 -0.29
N THR A 103 -15.87 -8.03 0.24
CA THR A 103 -17.12 -8.31 0.96
C THR A 103 -18.40 -8.07 0.14
N THR A 104 -18.38 -7.12 -0.77
CA THR A 104 -19.57 -6.71 -1.54
C THR A 104 -19.39 -6.75 -3.05
N GLY A 105 -18.16 -6.96 -3.53
CA GLY A 105 -17.80 -6.88 -4.95
C GLY A 105 -17.89 -5.46 -5.53
N SER A 106 -18.23 -4.46 -4.71
CA SER A 106 -18.36 -3.07 -5.13
C SER A 106 -17.14 -2.27 -4.71
N ILE A 107 -16.36 -1.88 -5.69
CA ILE A 107 -15.19 -1.02 -5.48
C ILE A 107 -15.14 0.08 -6.53
N ALA A 108 -14.75 1.27 -6.11
CA ALA A 108 -14.47 2.37 -7.03
C ALA A 108 -13.20 2.05 -7.85
N PRO A 109 -13.16 2.43 -9.13
CA PRO A 109 -11.95 2.32 -9.94
C PRO A 109 -10.77 3.03 -9.27
N TRP A 110 -9.58 2.46 -9.40
CA TRP A 110 -8.37 3.03 -8.81
C TRP A 110 -8.10 4.48 -9.25
N LEU A 111 -8.35 4.80 -10.52
CA LEU A 111 -8.17 6.14 -11.09
C LEU A 111 -9.15 7.20 -10.55
N GLU A 112 -10.27 6.78 -9.95
CA GLU A 112 -11.23 7.70 -9.32
C GLU A 112 -10.66 8.35 -8.05
N GLU A 113 -9.64 7.72 -7.44
CA GLU A 113 -9.00 8.27 -6.26
C GLU A 113 -8.22 9.55 -6.58
N GLY A 114 -8.49 10.60 -5.81
CA GLY A 114 -7.81 11.89 -5.95
C GLY A 114 -6.47 11.97 -5.21
N ASP A 115 -6.27 11.15 -4.20
CA ASP A 115 -5.04 11.14 -3.39
C ASP A 115 -3.97 10.26 -4.04
N ALA A 116 -2.84 10.89 -4.40
CA ALA A 116 -1.71 10.21 -5.02
C ALA A 116 -1.10 9.11 -4.13
N PHE A 117 -1.12 9.28 -2.81
CA PHE A 117 -0.58 8.29 -1.89
C PHE A 117 -1.52 7.09 -1.71
N LEU A 118 -2.84 7.29 -1.73
CA LEU A 118 -3.79 6.18 -1.78
C LEU A 118 -3.61 5.37 -3.07
N LYS A 119 -3.36 6.03 -4.21
CA LYS A 119 -3.01 5.36 -5.47
C LYS A 119 -1.65 4.67 -5.43
N LEU A 120 -0.68 5.24 -4.73
CA LEU A 120 0.65 4.65 -4.58
C LEU A 120 0.64 3.39 -3.68
N THR A 121 -0.31 3.28 -2.76
CA THR A 121 -0.35 2.18 -1.76
C THR A 121 -0.21 0.78 -2.36
N PRO A 122 -0.98 0.35 -3.37
CA PRO A 122 -0.81 -0.99 -3.95
C PRO A 122 0.57 -1.19 -4.58
N ILE A 123 1.14 -0.17 -5.21
CA ILE A 123 2.49 -0.27 -5.79
C ILE A 123 3.54 -0.37 -4.67
N TRP A 124 3.39 0.38 -3.58
CA TRP A 124 4.24 0.26 -2.40
C TRP A 124 4.16 -1.13 -1.77
N GLN A 125 2.98 -1.73 -1.68
CA GLN A 125 2.82 -3.10 -1.18
C GLN A 125 3.59 -4.11 -2.04
N LEU A 126 3.55 -3.99 -3.37
CA LEU A 126 4.35 -4.81 -4.28
C LEU A 126 5.86 -4.55 -4.11
N LEU A 127 6.27 -3.27 -3.94
CA LEU A 127 7.66 -2.93 -3.67
C LEU A 127 8.13 -3.52 -2.33
N CYS A 128 7.34 -3.41 -1.27
CA CYS A 128 7.66 -4.02 0.02
C CYS A 128 7.89 -5.54 -0.10
N TYR A 129 7.01 -6.21 -0.82
CA TYR A 129 7.10 -7.66 -0.95
C TYR A 129 8.25 -8.07 -1.89
N TYR A 130 8.20 -7.67 -3.15
CA TYR A 130 9.11 -8.19 -4.18
C TYR A 130 10.51 -7.58 -4.15
N ARG A 131 10.67 -6.39 -3.58
CA ARG A 131 12.01 -5.79 -3.45
C ARG A 131 12.68 -6.15 -2.12
N TYR A 132 11.91 -6.21 -1.02
CA TYR A 132 12.50 -6.30 0.31
C TYR A 132 12.23 -7.63 1.02
N ALA A 133 11.10 -8.28 0.77
CA ALA A 133 10.78 -9.57 1.38
C ALA A 133 11.13 -10.76 0.48
N GLU A 134 10.97 -10.66 -0.83
CA GLU A 134 11.25 -11.71 -1.82
C GLU A 134 12.49 -11.33 -2.66
N PRO A 135 13.70 -11.69 -2.24
CA PRO A 135 14.94 -11.14 -2.82
C PRO A 135 15.20 -11.55 -4.28
N GLU A 136 14.54 -12.60 -4.79
CA GLU A 136 14.67 -13.04 -6.18
C GLU A 136 14.21 -11.99 -7.18
N HIS A 137 13.25 -11.14 -6.79
CA HIS A 137 12.66 -10.10 -7.63
C HIS A 137 13.01 -8.67 -7.18
N LYS A 138 14.09 -8.47 -6.41
CA LYS A 138 14.44 -7.17 -5.84
C LYS A 138 14.53 -6.02 -6.84
N ASP A 139 14.87 -6.31 -8.08
CA ASP A 139 15.06 -5.33 -9.15
C ASP A 139 13.84 -5.19 -10.08
N TRP A 140 12.70 -5.82 -9.74
CA TRP A 140 11.51 -5.90 -10.60
C TRP A 140 11.02 -4.54 -11.12
N TRP A 141 11.12 -3.50 -10.30
CA TRP A 141 10.72 -2.15 -10.71
C TRP A 141 11.67 -1.57 -11.77
N ALA A 142 12.96 -1.80 -11.62
CA ALA A 142 13.97 -1.42 -12.62
C ALA A 142 13.79 -2.22 -13.91
N ASP A 143 13.44 -3.49 -13.82
CA ASP A 143 13.18 -4.36 -14.98
C ASP A 143 11.94 -3.89 -15.76
N ILE A 144 10.88 -3.45 -15.08
CA ILE A 144 9.73 -2.82 -15.74
C ILE A 144 10.15 -1.57 -16.49
N ILE A 145 10.90 -0.67 -15.85
CA ILE A 145 11.39 0.56 -16.47
C ILE A 145 12.23 0.26 -17.70
N GLU A 146 13.13 -0.70 -17.60
CA GLU A 146 14.01 -1.07 -18.71
C GLU A 146 13.23 -1.70 -19.88
N ARG A 147 12.25 -2.55 -19.60
CA ARG A 147 11.34 -3.10 -20.63
C ARG A 147 10.55 -1.99 -21.32
N MET A 148 10.01 -1.03 -20.56
CA MET A 148 9.29 0.11 -21.12
C MET A 148 10.17 1.04 -21.94
N ARG A 149 11.41 1.29 -21.52
CA ARG A 149 12.37 2.10 -22.28
C ARG A 149 12.74 1.47 -23.63
N LYS A 150 12.77 0.14 -23.71
CA LYS A 150 13.03 -0.59 -24.94
C LYS A 150 11.81 -0.69 -25.85
N LYS A 151 10.63 -0.44 -25.31
CA LYS A 151 9.37 -0.49 -26.04
C LYS A 151 9.10 0.83 -26.73
N SER A 152 8.80 0.80 -28.01
CA SER A 152 8.37 1.98 -28.76
C SER A 152 6.86 2.16 -28.62
N THR A 153 6.43 2.81 -27.54
CA THR A 153 5.00 3.08 -27.28
C THR A 153 4.61 4.42 -27.90
N PRO A 154 3.56 4.49 -28.73
CA PRO A 154 3.09 5.75 -29.27
C PRO A 154 2.56 6.69 -28.17
N ASP A 155 2.86 7.98 -28.29
CA ASP A 155 2.42 9.00 -27.31
C ASP A 155 0.90 9.15 -27.20
N ASN A 156 0.15 8.75 -28.24
CA ASN A 156 -1.30 8.82 -28.30
C ASN A 156 -1.99 7.51 -27.85
N LYS A 157 -1.25 6.56 -27.29
CA LYS A 157 -1.86 5.34 -26.78
C LYS A 157 -2.84 5.65 -25.65
N PRO A 158 -4.04 5.04 -25.63
CA PRO A 158 -5.04 5.28 -24.59
C PRO A 158 -4.52 4.95 -23.18
N ASP A 159 -4.75 5.86 -22.22
CA ASP A 159 -4.25 5.71 -20.84
C ASP A 159 -4.76 4.44 -20.15
N GLY A 160 -6.01 4.02 -20.41
CA GLY A 160 -6.54 2.78 -19.86
C GLY A 160 -5.81 1.53 -20.40
N GLU A 161 -5.33 1.56 -21.64
CA GLU A 161 -4.50 0.48 -22.19
C GLU A 161 -3.12 0.45 -21.54
N LEU A 162 -2.54 1.62 -21.27
CA LEU A 162 -1.25 1.72 -20.56
C LEU A 162 -1.35 1.13 -19.15
N GLN A 163 -2.44 1.40 -18.42
CA GLN A 163 -2.68 0.76 -17.12
C GLN A 163 -2.79 -0.76 -17.22
N ILE A 164 -3.54 -1.27 -18.20
CA ILE A 164 -3.66 -2.72 -18.44
C ILE A 164 -2.29 -3.34 -18.77
N GLU A 165 -1.49 -2.67 -19.60
CA GLU A 165 -0.15 -3.15 -19.95
C GLU A 165 0.81 -3.13 -18.78
N PHE A 166 0.76 -2.10 -17.93
CA PHE A 166 1.53 -2.07 -16.69
C PHE A 166 1.24 -3.29 -15.81
N MET A 167 -0.04 -3.63 -15.60
CA MET A 167 -0.43 -4.79 -14.78
C MET A 167 0.06 -6.11 -15.36
N LYS A 168 -0.06 -6.30 -16.69
CA LYS A 168 0.49 -7.49 -17.37
C LYS A 168 2.00 -7.56 -17.24
N MET A 169 2.69 -6.44 -17.48
CA MET A 169 4.15 -6.38 -17.40
C MET A 169 4.65 -6.64 -15.97
N ALA A 170 3.93 -6.19 -14.94
CA ALA A 170 4.25 -6.52 -13.57
C ALA A 170 4.18 -8.04 -13.31
N CYS A 171 3.14 -8.71 -13.81
CA CYS A 171 3.05 -10.17 -13.74
C CYS A 171 4.15 -10.88 -14.53
N ASP A 172 4.49 -10.37 -15.73
CA ASP A 172 5.54 -10.94 -16.58
C ASP A 172 6.95 -10.83 -15.97
N VAL A 173 7.20 -9.76 -15.20
CA VAL A 173 8.50 -9.54 -14.54
C VAL A 173 8.58 -10.34 -13.24
N LEU A 174 7.47 -10.45 -12.53
CA LEU A 174 7.39 -11.10 -11.23
C LEU A 174 7.08 -12.62 -11.33
N ASP A 175 6.82 -13.14 -12.51
CA ASP A 175 6.38 -14.51 -12.75
C ASP A 175 5.23 -14.94 -11.82
N THR A 176 4.27 -14.01 -11.59
CA THR A 176 3.21 -14.17 -10.58
C THR A 176 1.87 -13.64 -11.09
N ASP A 177 0.78 -14.39 -10.85
CA ASP A 177 -0.59 -13.93 -11.10
C ASP A 177 -1.03 -12.92 -10.02
N LEU A 178 -0.99 -11.64 -10.37
CA LEU A 178 -1.45 -10.53 -9.53
C LEU A 178 -2.88 -10.07 -9.86
N SER A 179 -3.64 -10.85 -10.63
CA SER A 179 -4.98 -10.43 -11.09
C SER A 179 -5.92 -10.10 -9.94
N GLU A 180 -5.96 -10.94 -8.90
CA GLU A 180 -6.77 -10.69 -7.71
C GLU A 180 -6.31 -9.46 -6.91
N PHE A 181 -4.99 -9.29 -6.79
CA PHE A 181 -4.42 -8.11 -6.14
C PHE A 181 -4.83 -6.83 -6.85
N PHE A 182 -4.75 -6.78 -8.18
CA PHE A 182 -5.15 -5.61 -8.97
C PHE A 182 -6.68 -5.39 -8.97
N GLU A 183 -7.48 -6.46 -8.90
CA GLU A 183 -8.93 -6.35 -8.71
C GLU A 183 -9.26 -5.70 -7.38
N LEU A 184 -8.67 -6.20 -6.28
CA LEU A 184 -8.87 -5.66 -4.93
C LEU A 184 -8.43 -4.19 -4.82
N ALA A 185 -7.38 -3.80 -5.53
CA ALA A 185 -6.94 -2.41 -5.61
C ALA A 185 -7.84 -1.51 -6.48
N GLY A 186 -8.77 -2.07 -7.24
CA GLY A 186 -9.60 -1.34 -8.22
C GLY A 186 -8.86 -0.98 -9.50
N MET A 187 -7.64 -1.50 -9.70
CA MET A 187 -6.85 -1.25 -10.91
C MET A 187 -7.37 -2.06 -12.10
N LEU A 188 -7.81 -3.29 -11.86
CA LEU A 188 -8.39 -4.18 -12.87
C LEU A 188 -9.93 -4.06 -12.83
N LYS A 189 -10.44 -2.84 -13.03
CA LYS A 189 -11.87 -2.54 -13.02
C LYS A 189 -12.28 -1.72 -14.23
N PRO A 190 -13.37 -2.09 -14.92
CA PRO A 190 -13.90 -1.27 -16.01
C PRO A 190 -14.31 0.11 -15.51
N CYS A 191 -13.96 1.14 -16.28
CA CYS A 191 -14.34 2.52 -15.97
C CYS A 191 -14.35 3.40 -17.22
N GLU A 192 -15.10 4.50 -17.14
CA GLU A 192 -15.00 5.65 -18.04
C GLU A 192 -15.09 6.89 -17.18
N LEU A 193 -13.96 7.53 -16.89
CA LEU A 193 -13.80 8.58 -15.89
C LEU A 193 -13.13 9.81 -16.47
N ILE A 194 -13.56 10.98 -16.04
CA ILE A 194 -12.81 12.21 -16.25
C ILE A 194 -11.80 12.32 -15.10
N VAL A 195 -10.55 12.04 -15.39
CA VAL A 195 -9.44 12.16 -14.44
C VAL A 195 -8.81 13.55 -14.57
N ASN A 196 -8.52 14.18 -13.44
CA ASN A 196 -7.80 15.46 -13.38
C ASN A 196 -6.36 15.21 -12.93
N ASP A 197 -5.41 15.38 -13.85
CA ASP A 197 -3.97 15.21 -13.62
C ASP A 197 -3.21 16.24 -14.46
N TYR A 198 -3.04 17.46 -13.92
CA TYR A 198 -2.55 18.64 -14.65
C TYR A 198 -3.37 19.00 -15.91
N GLY A 199 -4.63 18.62 -15.89
CA GLY A 199 -5.60 18.77 -16.95
C GLY A 199 -6.65 17.67 -16.85
N LYS A 200 -7.78 17.84 -17.55
CA LYS A 200 -8.86 16.85 -17.55
C LYS A 200 -8.79 16.01 -18.80
N LYS A 201 -8.80 14.69 -18.63
CA LYS A 201 -8.86 13.73 -19.73
C LYS A 201 -9.79 12.57 -19.37
N THR A 202 -10.55 12.10 -20.35
CA THR A 202 -11.34 10.87 -20.16
C THR A 202 -10.42 9.65 -20.28
N VAL A 203 -10.41 8.82 -19.24
CA VAL A 203 -9.72 7.52 -19.23
C VAL A 203 -10.77 6.42 -19.25
N LYS A 204 -10.60 5.48 -20.17
CA LYS A 204 -11.54 4.37 -20.36
C LYS A 204 -10.82 3.03 -20.29
N ILE A 205 -11.37 2.13 -19.47
CA ILE A 205 -11.01 0.72 -19.41
C ILE A 205 -12.29 -0.09 -19.59
N THR A 206 -12.34 -0.95 -20.58
CA THR A 206 -13.52 -1.76 -20.88
C THR A 206 -13.54 -3.07 -20.10
N GLU A 207 -14.74 -3.66 -19.96
CA GLU A 207 -14.89 -5.00 -19.38
C GLU A 207 -14.08 -6.07 -20.15
N ALA A 208 -14.04 -5.96 -21.47
CA ALA A 208 -13.24 -6.87 -22.29
C ALA A 208 -11.76 -6.77 -21.97
N GLN A 209 -11.20 -5.56 -21.86
CA GLN A 209 -9.80 -5.37 -21.50
C GLN A 209 -9.49 -5.95 -20.11
N CYS A 210 -10.35 -5.74 -19.10
CA CYS A 210 -10.19 -6.31 -17.78
C CYS A 210 -10.23 -7.85 -17.81
N ARG A 211 -11.23 -8.43 -18.47
CA ARG A 211 -11.38 -9.88 -18.61
C ARG A 211 -10.18 -10.51 -19.31
N ASP A 212 -9.76 -9.93 -20.44
CA ASP A 212 -8.66 -10.46 -21.25
C ASP A 212 -7.32 -10.33 -20.51
N ALA A 213 -7.11 -9.23 -19.75
CA ALA A 213 -5.95 -9.07 -18.88
C ALA A 213 -5.94 -10.10 -17.74
N LYS A 214 -7.08 -10.31 -17.08
CA LYS A 214 -7.23 -11.34 -16.03
C LYS A 214 -6.91 -12.73 -16.57
N THR A 215 -7.50 -13.08 -17.70
CA THR A 215 -7.25 -14.36 -18.38
C THR A 215 -5.78 -14.51 -18.73
N TYR A 216 -5.14 -13.47 -19.26
CA TYR A 216 -3.71 -13.44 -19.58
C TYR A 216 -2.83 -13.79 -18.37
N MET A 217 -3.09 -13.16 -17.21
CA MET A 217 -2.34 -13.36 -15.98
C MET A 217 -2.56 -14.77 -15.41
N GLN A 218 -3.82 -15.20 -15.29
CA GLN A 218 -4.22 -16.48 -14.70
C GLN A 218 -3.76 -17.71 -15.50
N GLN A 219 -3.68 -17.59 -16.82
CA GLN A 219 -3.22 -18.71 -17.67
C GLN A 219 -1.71 -18.92 -17.69
N ARG A 220 -0.94 -17.89 -17.28
CA ARG A 220 0.53 -17.90 -17.38
C ARG A 220 1.21 -18.08 -16.04
N TYR A 221 0.60 -17.59 -14.98
CA TYR A 221 1.25 -17.45 -13.69
C TYR A 221 0.43 -18.07 -12.59
N THR A 222 1.08 -18.42 -11.47
CA THR A 222 0.45 -18.88 -10.26
C THR A 222 0.21 -17.74 -9.28
N LYS A 223 -0.87 -17.83 -8.49
CA LYS A 223 -1.16 -16.85 -7.45
C LYS A 223 -0.09 -16.91 -6.34
N PRO A 224 0.28 -15.75 -5.76
CA PRO A 224 1.15 -15.73 -4.60
C PRO A 224 0.42 -16.33 -3.38
N GLN A 225 1.15 -17.02 -2.53
CA GLN A 225 0.62 -17.49 -1.24
C GLN A 225 0.45 -16.35 -0.24
N ALA A 226 1.23 -15.28 -0.44
CA ALA A 226 1.27 -14.14 0.46
C ALA A 226 0.03 -13.25 0.35
N MET A 227 -0.48 -12.77 1.49
CA MET A 227 -1.56 -11.77 1.58
C MET A 227 -1.03 -10.37 1.21
N LEU A 228 -0.72 -10.16 -0.08
CA LEU A 228 -0.03 -8.95 -0.57
C LEU A 228 -0.74 -7.64 -0.20
N HIS A 229 -2.07 -7.63 -0.15
CA HIS A 229 -2.83 -6.44 0.22
C HIS A 229 -2.76 -6.07 1.72
N TYR A 230 -2.17 -6.95 2.56
CA TYR A 230 -1.82 -6.63 3.96
C TYR A 230 -0.32 -6.38 4.13
N MET A 231 0.44 -6.35 3.02
CA MET A 231 1.86 -6.03 3.07
C MET A 231 2.09 -4.60 3.53
N SER A 232 3.08 -4.42 4.39
CA SER A 232 3.55 -3.13 4.89
C SER A 232 5.03 -3.21 5.22
N ALA A 233 5.70 -2.07 5.35
CA ALA A 233 7.09 -2.02 5.76
C ALA A 233 7.32 -2.69 7.13
N ASN A 234 6.37 -2.51 8.07
CA ASN A 234 6.41 -3.16 9.39
C ASN A 234 6.42 -4.69 9.32
N ALA A 235 5.89 -5.26 8.24
CA ALA A 235 5.71 -6.70 8.09
C ALA A 235 6.75 -7.37 7.17
N ILE A 236 7.71 -6.62 6.58
CA ILE A 236 8.71 -7.15 5.65
C ILE A 236 9.40 -8.40 6.21
N ARG A 237 9.87 -8.35 7.46
CA ARG A 237 10.49 -9.51 8.11
C ARG A 237 9.57 -10.72 8.20
N ILE A 238 8.28 -10.50 8.53
CA ILE A 238 7.29 -11.57 8.70
C ILE A 238 7.05 -12.29 7.38
N PHE A 239 6.90 -11.55 6.29
CA PHE A 239 6.73 -12.11 4.96
C PHE A 239 8.00 -12.81 4.46
N LYS A 240 9.18 -12.22 4.71
CA LYS A 240 10.48 -12.80 4.33
C LYS A 240 10.76 -14.13 5.03
N GLU A 241 10.52 -14.18 6.33
CA GLU A 241 10.79 -15.37 7.16
C GLU A 241 9.63 -16.37 7.14
N LYS A 242 8.46 -15.98 6.60
CA LYS A 242 7.24 -16.81 6.52
C LYS A 242 6.84 -17.38 7.89
N VAL A 243 6.98 -16.55 8.92
CA VAL A 243 6.73 -16.97 10.30
C VAL A 243 5.25 -16.92 10.66
N ALA A 244 4.81 -17.92 11.43
CA ALA A 244 3.42 -18.02 11.87
C ALA A 244 3.09 -16.99 12.96
N VAL A 245 1.81 -16.60 13.03
CA VAL A 245 1.28 -15.82 14.16
C VAL A 245 1.45 -16.61 15.45
N GLN A 246 1.89 -15.92 16.49
CA GLN A 246 1.96 -16.44 17.87
C GLN A 246 1.14 -15.51 18.76
N GLY A 247 0.38 -16.09 19.66
CA GLY A 247 -0.41 -15.33 20.62
C GLY A 247 -1.30 -16.25 21.46
N THR A 248 -1.87 -15.70 22.52
CA THR A 248 -2.79 -16.41 23.40
C THR A 248 -4.10 -15.66 23.44
N TYR A 249 -5.20 -16.34 23.12
CA TYR A 249 -6.55 -15.80 23.13
C TYR A 249 -6.81 -14.95 24.39
N ASN A 250 -7.38 -13.78 24.19
CA ASN A 250 -7.78 -12.82 25.22
C ASN A 250 -6.63 -12.31 26.12
N GLN A 251 -5.35 -12.54 25.74
CA GLN A 251 -4.19 -11.99 26.43
C GLN A 251 -3.57 -10.85 25.61
N GLY A 252 -2.95 -9.89 26.29
CA GLY A 252 -2.32 -8.74 25.63
C GLY A 252 -3.31 -7.83 24.89
N VAL A 253 -4.57 -7.84 25.28
CA VAL A 253 -5.63 -7.01 24.70
C VAL A 253 -6.24 -6.10 25.76
N ASN A 254 -6.52 -4.85 25.39
CA ASN A 254 -7.20 -3.89 26.26
C ASN A 254 -8.24 -3.12 25.44
N ARG A 255 -9.49 -3.18 25.86
CA ARG A 255 -10.60 -2.48 25.21
C ARG A 255 -10.92 -1.16 25.92
N GLN A 256 -10.96 -0.09 25.15
CA GLN A 256 -11.43 1.22 25.59
C GLN A 256 -12.45 1.76 24.57
N GLY A 257 -13.72 1.71 24.93
CA GLY A 257 -14.82 2.10 24.04
C GLY A 257 -14.85 1.23 22.78
N ASN A 258 -14.65 1.86 21.62
CA ASN A 258 -14.63 1.19 20.31
C ASN A 258 -13.21 0.86 19.82
N ILE A 259 -12.20 0.95 20.66
CA ILE A 259 -10.82 0.61 20.34
C ILE A 259 -10.38 -0.57 21.19
N VAL A 260 -9.73 -1.53 20.56
CA VAL A 260 -9.00 -2.62 21.21
C VAL A 260 -7.53 -2.47 20.89
N THR A 261 -6.72 -2.29 21.91
CA THR A 261 -5.26 -2.30 21.79
C THR A 261 -4.76 -3.73 21.85
N VAL A 262 -3.98 -4.16 20.87
CA VAL A 262 -3.40 -5.52 20.78
C VAL A 262 -1.88 -5.41 20.92
N GLN A 263 -1.33 -5.98 21.99
CA GLN A 263 0.09 -5.91 22.36
C GLN A 263 0.95 -6.86 21.52
N HIS A 264 2.00 -6.35 20.86
CA HIS A 264 2.90 -7.15 20.02
C HIS A 264 3.83 -8.07 20.84
N SER A 265 4.03 -7.79 22.14
CA SER A 265 4.75 -8.68 23.03
C SER A 265 4.05 -10.02 23.24
N VAL A 266 2.71 -10.05 23.08
CA VAL A 266 1.87 -11.26 23.16
C VAL A 266 1.52 -11.75 21.74
N TRP A 267 1.02 -10.87 20.88
CA TRP A 267 0.58 -11.18 19.51
C TRP A 267 1.71 -10.87 18.51
N LYS A 268 2.56 -11.85 18.29
CA LYS A 268 3.73 -11.73 17.40
C LYS A 268 3.40 -12.20 16.00
N ASN A 269 4.08 -11.62 15.02
CA ASN A 269 4.06 -12.02 13.61
C ASN A 269 2.67 -11.91 12.92
N ALA A 270 1.74 -11.14 13.46
CA ALA A 270 0.54 -10.76 12.74
C ALA A 270 0.91 -9.70 11.70
N VAL A 271 0.35 -9.77 10.49
CA VAL A 271 0.50 -8.72 9.46
C VAL A 271 -0.63 -7.71 9.52
N ALA A 272 -1.80 -8.15 10.00
CA ALA A 272 -2.99 -7.33 10.20
C ALA A 272 -3.87 -7.92 11.30
N PHE A 273 -4.83 -7.10 11.76
CA PHE A 273 -5.92 -7.52 12.64
C PHE A 273 -7.25 -7.22 11.96
N GLU A 274 -8.08 -8.24 11.78
CA GLU A 274 -9.40 -8.15 11.20
C GLU A 274 -10.47 -8.13 12.30
N THR A 275 -11.38 -7.16 12.24
CA THR A 275 -12.57 -7.10 13.10
C THR A 275 -13.76 -7.68 12.38
N TYR A 276 -14.48 -8.56 13.02
CA TYR A 276 -15.64 -9.26 12.50
C TYR A 276 -16.95 -8.80 13.16
N ALA A 277 -18.03 -8.84 12.39
CA ALA A 277 -19.41 -8.84 12.85
C ALA A 277 -20.09 -10.09 12.31
N GLY A 278 -20.26 -11.13 13.15
CA GLY A 278 -20.56 -12.47 12.69
C GLY A 278 -19.44 -13.01 11.81
N GLU A 279 -19.78 -13.48 10.61
CA GLU A 279 -18.80 -14.02 9.64
C GLU A 279 -18.14 -12.97 8.74
N LYS A 280 -18.57 -11.70 8.83
CA LYS A 280 -18.10 -10.64 7.93
C LYS A 280 -16.99 -9.82 8.56
N VAL A 281 -15.90 -9.66 7.84
CA VAL A 281 -14.88 -8.66 8.17
C VAL A 281 -15.48 -7.27 7.96
N THR A 282 -15.38 -6.43 8.98
CA THR A 282 -15.94 -5.07 8.97
C THR A 282 -14.88 -3.99 9.04
N GLN A 283 -13.71 -4.32 9.59
CA GLN A 283 -12.57 -3.41 9.69
C GLN A 283 -11.27 -4.21 9.68
N VAL A 284 -10.23 -3.57 9.20
CA VAL A 284 -8.86 -4.09 9.21
C VAL A 284 -7.93 -3.02 9.76
N ALA A 285 -7.01 -3.40 10.63
CA ALA A 285 -5.89 -2.59 11.07
C ALA A 285 -4.58 -3.31 10.70
N ILE A 286 -3.72 -2.65 9.94
CA ILE A 286 -2.38 -3.18 9.63
C ILE A 286 -1.52 -3.15 10.89
N MET A 287 -0.65 -4.14 11.05
CA MET A 287 0.22 -4.29 12.21
C MET A 287 1.03 -3.02 12.48
N GLY A 288 0.98 -2.54 13.72
CA GLY A 288 1.69 -1.34 14.17
C GLY A 288 1.03 -0.01 13.77
N THR A 289 -0.23 -0.02 13.35
CA THR A 289 -0.97 1.20 12.95
C THR A 289 -2.12 1.52 13.92
N GLY A 290 -2.82 2.61 13.64
CA GLY A 290 -4.00 3.04 14.40
C GLY A 290 -3.69 3.88 15.64
N VAL A 291 -2.44 3.95 16.05
CA VAL A 291 -2.01 4.68 17.24
C VAL A 291 -2.16 6.18 17.02
N ALA A 292 -2.91 6.85 17.90
CA ALA A 292 -3.05 8.30 17.85
C ALA A 292 -1.70 8.97 18.10
N ASN A 293 -1.27 9.79 17.16
CA ASN A 293 -0.08 10.62 17.35
C ASN A 293 -0.49 11.90 18.07
N SER A 294 0.07 12.15 19.25
CA SER A 294 -0.33 13.26 20.13
C SER A 294 -0.11 14.64 19.53
N THR A 295 0.71 14.76 18.49
CA THR A 295 1.12 16.06 17.95
C THR A 295 0.68 16.33 16.52
N GLY A 296 0.23 15.32 15.75
CA GLY A 296 -0.07 15.46 14.32
C GLY A 296 1.13 15.93 13.48
N GLN A 297 2.30 16.10 14.09
CA GLN A 297 3.54 16.53 13.46
C GLN A 297 4.54 15.38 13.39
N LEU A 298 5.37 15.43 12.36
CA LEU A 298 6.50 14.55 12.18
C LEU A 298 7.49 14.82 13.34
N ASP A 299 7.43 14.05 14.40
CA ASP A 299 8.41 14.11 15.48
C ASP A 299 9.42 12.97 15.36
N ILE A 300 10.51 13.26 14.65
CA ILE A 300 11.61 12.33 14.41
C ILE A 300 12.30 11.89 15.72
N LYS A 301 12.12 12.63 16.81
CA LYS A 301 12.70 12.32 18.12
C LYS A 301 11.94 11.24 18.89
N GLN A 302 10.70 10.92 18.48
CA GLN A 302 9.88 9.89 19.13
C GLN A 302 10.11 8.47 18.54
N LEU A 303 11.19 8.26 17.84
CA LEU A 303 11.51 7.01 17.16
C LEU A 303 12.48 6.14 17.95
N PRO A 304 12.43 4.84 17.77
CA PRO A 304 12.22 4.06 16.55
C PRO A 304 10.91 3.27 16.54
N LEU A 305 10.22 3.33 15.43
CA LEU A 305 8.96 2.64 15.14
C LEU A 305 9.13 1.15 14.81
N SER A 306 10.36 0.68 14.62
CA SER A 306 10.68 -0.75 14.58
C SER A 306 10.18 -1.54 15.81
N GLU A 307 9.73 -0.84 16.84
CA GLU A 307 9.22 -1.40 18.09
C GLU A 307 7.85 -0.83 18.47
N LYS A 308 6.94 -0.67 17.52
CA LYS A 308 5.56 -0.37 17.89
C LYS A 308 5.07 -1.46 18.84
N ALA A 309 4.77 -1.06 20.07
CA ALA A 309 4.42 -2.01 21.12
C ALA A 309 3.04 -2.64 20.90
N TYR A 310 2.19 -2.02 20.07
CA TYR A 310 0.80 -2.45 19.88
C TYR A 310 0.20 -1.92 18.58
N THR A 311 -0.95 -2.49 18.21
CA THR A 311 -1.86 -2.01 17.17
C THR A 311 -3.17 -1.59 17.83
N GLU A 312 -3.75 -0.46 17.39
CA GLU A 312 -5.11 -0.07 17.77
C GLU A 312 -6.11 -0.55 16.71
N VAL A 313 -7.00 -1.43 17.12
CA VAL A 313 -8.00 -2.06 16.28
C VAL A 313 -9.37 -1.44 16.57
N TYR A 314 -10.06 -0.98 15.53
CA TYR A 314 -11.43 -0.46 15.70
C TYR A 314 -12.40 -1.62 15.89
N TYR A 315 -13.15 -1.56 16.98
CA TYR A 315 -14.08 -2.60 17.43
C TYR A 315 -15.42 -1.96 17.83
N PRO A 316 -16.28 -1.57 16.89
CA PRO A 316 -17.58 -0.96 17.17
C PRO A 316 -18.56 -1.93 17.84
N ALA A 317 -19.69 -1.40 18.34
CA ALA A 317 -20.64 -2.11 19.18
C ALA A 317 -21.20 -3.44 18.61
N LYS A 318 -21.24 -3.57 17.28
CA LYS A 318 -21.73 -4.80 16.62
C LYS A 318 -20.63 -5.82 16.32
N SER A 319 -19.40 -5.52 16.68
CA SER A 319 -18.27 -6.44 16.46
C SER A 319 -18.38 -7.65 17.39
N THR A 320 -18.02 -8.80 16.88
CA THR A 320 -18.05 -10.09 17.59
C THR A 320 -16.67 -10.62 17.91
N ALA A 321 -15.70 -10.42 17.01
CA ALA A 321 -14.34 -10.97 17.17
C ALA A 321 -13.27 -10.08 16.52
N ILE A 322 -12.02 -10.28 16.98
CA ILE A 322 -10.79 -9.81 16.30
C ILE A 322 -9.93 -11.03 16.01
N TYR A 323 -9.43 -11.13 14.78
CA TYR A 323 -8.47 -12.13 14.36
C TYR A 323 -7.15 -11.49 13.95
N ALA A 324 -6.04 -12.08 14.38
CA ALA A 324 -4.72 -11.83 13.86
C ALA A 324 -4.54 -12.61 12.54
N VAL A 325 -4.03 -11.94 11.52
CA VAL A 325 -3.81 -12.53 10.19
C VAL A 325 -2.32 -12.77 9.99
N SER A 326 -1.96 -13.96 9.50
CA SER A 326 -0.59 -14.31 9.14
C SER A 326 -0.25 -13.85 7.71
N TRP A 327 1.02 -13.95 7.34
CA TRP A 327 1.52 -13.63 6.01
C TRP A 327 0.81 -14.39 4.87
N ASP A 328 0.32 -15.61 5.13
CA ASP A 328 -0.40 -16.49 4.19
C ASP A 328 -1.93 -16.43 4.34
N GLY A 329 -2.43 -15.49 5.14
CA GLY A 329 -3.87 -15.26 5.34
C GLY A 329 -4.54 -16.17 6.37
N LYS A 330 -3.80 -17.03 7.08
CA LYS A 330 -4.39 -17.80 8.19
C LYS A 330 -4.78 -16.87 9.33
N ARG A 331 -5.88 -17.19 10.00
CA ARG A 331 -6.50 -16.36 11.03
C ARG A 331 -6.42 -17.04 12.39
N THR A 332 -6.01 -16.28 13.41
CA THR A 332 -5.96 -16.73 14.81
C THR A 332 -6.81 -15.80 15.67
N LEU A 333 -7.76 -16.35 16.42
CA LEU A 333 -8.65 -15.55 17.27
C LEU A 333 -7.87 -14.84 18.37
N VAL A 334 -8.02 -13.52 18.44
CA VAL A 334 -7.38 -12.62 19.41
C VAL A 334 -8.32 -12.28 20.56
N TYR A 335 -9.55 -11.84 20.23
CA TYR A 335 -10.52 -11.28 21.16
C TYR A 335 -11.95 -11.53 20.70
N GLY A 336 -12.90 -11.66 21.62
CA GLY A 336 -14.32 -11.87 21.35
C GLY A 336 -14.67 -13.35 21.08
N ASP A 337 -15.80 -13.59 20.42
CA ASP A 337 -16.33 -14.93 20.22
C ASP A 337 -16.08 -15.45 18.79
N SER A 338 -15.70 -16.72 18.69
CA SER A 338 -15.39 -17.37 17.41
C SER A 338 -16.63 -17.78 16.60
N ASN A 339 -17.81 -17.28 16.93
CA ASN A 339 -19.08 -17.71 16.35
C ASN A 339 -19.07 -17.58 14.81
N GLY A 340 -18.88 -18.69 14.11
CA GLY A 340 -19.10 -18.84 12.69
C GLY A 340 -17.88 -18.65 11.77
N VAL A 341 -16.72 -18.25 12.25
CA VAL A 341 -15.53 -18.15 11.40
C VAL A 341 -14.79 -19.49 11.40
N GLU A 342 -14.95 -20.26 10.34
CA GLU A 342 -14.15 -21.47 10.14
C GLU A 342 -12.65 -21.11 10.09
N LYS A 343 -11.85 -21.92 10.80
CA LYS A 343 -10.38 -21.90 10.68
C LYS A 343 -10.02 -22.42 9.28
N LYS A 344 -9.99 -21.52 8.30
CA LYS A 344 -9.43 -21.82 6.97
C LYS A 344 -7.94 -21.67 6.99
#